data_0f41aee2053b7e1fa2b7f7800d0b362e
#
_entry.id   0f41aee2053b7e1fa2b7f7800d0b362e
#
_cell.length_a   1.000
_cell.length_b   1.000
_cell.length_c   1.000
_cell.angle_alpha   90.00
_cell.angle_beta   90.00
_cell.angle_gamma   90.00
#
_symmetry.space_group_name_H-M   'P 1'
#
loop_
_entity.id
_entity.type
_entity.pdbx_description
1 polymer ?
#
loop_
_entity_poly.entity_id
_entity_poly.type
_entity_poly.pdbx_seq_one_letter_code
_entity_poly.pdbx_strand_id
1 'polypeptide(L)'
;EKLKKIRSNHKWKIKYYKGLGTSTTKEAKEYFKDLKIVYYTRENTEVVSNINDAEFLIQKKQNLDSCRIDLAFNKKRANDRKEWLYKYDRNSILDSTKDKVTFNEFVDKELIHFSNASNDRSIPDIRDGFKPSIRKIIYSCFKRNLTSEIKVAQLAGYVSENSAYHHGEKSLEGAIVGLAHD
;
A
#
# COMPACT_ATOMS: atom_id res chain seq x y z
N GLU A 1 7.95 -24.05 -5.75
CA GLU A 1 8.35 -25.48 -5.78
C GLU A 1 8.11 -26.20 -4.46
N LYS A 2 8.46 -25.63 -3.26
CA LYS A 2 8.17 -26.25 -1.95
C LYS A 2 6.67 -26.55 -1.72
N LEU A 3 5.77 -25.65 -2.13
CA LEU A 3 4.32 -25.83 -2.00
C LEU A 3 3.75 -26.92 -2.92
N LYS A 4 4.39 -27.19 -4.08
CA LYS A 4 3.97 -28.27 -4.99
C LYS A 4 4.30 -29.67 -4.43
N LYS A 5 5.40 -29.83 -3.69
CA LYS A 5 5.79 -31.10 -3.07
C LYS A 5 4.89 -31.50 -1.89
N ILE A 6 4.28 -30.54 -1.19
CA ILE A 6 3.38 -30.81 -0.05
C ILE A 6 1.95 -31.17 -0.52
N ARG A 7 1.64 -30.95 -1.81
CA ARG A 7 0.30 -31.12 -2.40
C ARG A 7 -0.22 -32.56 -2.55
N SER A 8 0.61 -33.56 -2.36
CA SER A 8 0.21 -34.92 -2.80
C SER A 8 -0.79 -35.65 -1.89
N ASN A 9 -0.99 -35.24 -0.61
CA ASN A 9 -1.85 -36.02 0.31
C ASN A 9 -2.82 -35.22 1.21
N HIS A 10 -2.99 -33.91 1.05
CA HIS A 10 -3.89 -33.13 1.90
C HIS A 10 -4.85 -32.28 1.07
N LYS A 11 -6.15 -32.33 1.38
CA LYS A 11 -7.16 -31.41 0.81
C LYS A 11 -6.95 -30.03 1.42
N TRP A 12 -6.22 -29.16 0.73
CA TRP A 12 -6.02 -27.77 1.12
C TRP A 12 -7.25 -26.93 0.79
N LYS A 13 -7.74 -26.16 1.76
CA LYS A 13 -8.73 -25.10 1.55
C LYS A 13 -8.01 -23.76 1.62
N ILE A 14 -7.92 -23.08 0.49
CA ILE A 14 -7.34 -21.72 0.45
C ILE A 14 -8.41 -20.74 0.93
N LYS A 15 -8.09 -19.94 1.95
CA LYS A 15 -8.92 -18.84 2.43
C LYS A 15 -8.19 -17.53 2.15
N TYR A 16 -8.81 -16.66 1.37
CA TYR A 16 -8.29 -15.33 1.08
C TYR A 16 -8.83 -14.34 2.11
N TYR A 17 -7.94 -13.61 2.77
CA TYR A 17 -8.29 -12.57 3.73
C TYR A 17 -8.17 -11.21 3.07
N LYS A 18 -9.24 -10.42 3.16
CA LYS A 18 -9.27 -9.03 2.75
C LYS A 18 -9.81 -8.19 3.90
N GLY A 19 -8.92 -7.52 4.62
CA GLY A 19 -9.26 -6.81 5.85
C GLY A 19 -9.64 -7.76 7.00
N LEU A 20 -10.13 -7.22 8.11
CA LEU A 20 -10.45 -7.95 9.33
C LEU A 20 -11.81 -8.66 9.29
N GLY A 21 -12.71 -8.28 8.39
CA GLY A 21 -14.09 -8.76 8.36
C GLY A 21 -14.28 -10.23 7.96
N THR A 22 -13.22 -10.91 7.48
CA THR A 22 -13.26 -12.32 7.06
C THR A 22 -12.72 -13.28 8.11
N SER A 23 -12.18 -12.79 9.21
CA SER A 23 -11.64 -13.61 10.29
C SER A 23 -12.74 -14.06 11.24
N THR A 24 -12.70 -15.35 11.61
CA THR A 24 -13.57 -15.88 12.66
C THR A 24 -13.04 -15.52 14.04
N THR A 25 -13.89 -15.62 15.07
CA THR A 25 -13.47 -15.40 16.47
C THR A 25 -12.32 -16.33 16.88
N LYS A 26 -12.30 -17.57 16.39
CA LYS A 26 -11.22 -18.53 16.67
C LYS A 26 -9.90 -18.04 16.06
N GLU A 27 -9.90 -17.63 14.79
CA GLU A 27 -8.72 -17.10 14.10
C GLU A 27 -8.23 -15.81 14.76
N ALA A 28 -9.13 -14.92 15.16
CA ALA A 28 -8.75 -13.71 15.90
C ALA A 28 -8.03 -14.04 17.21
N LYS A 29 -8.53 -15.02 18.01
CA LYS A 29 -7.86 -15.48 19.22
C LYS A 29 -6.46 -16.05 18.93
N GLU A 30 -6.28 -16.74 17.81
CA GLU A 30 -4.97 -17.27 17.39
C GLU A 30 -3.99 -16.13 17.07
N TYR A 31 -4.43 -15.06 16.37
CA TYR A 31 -3.59 -13.91 16.06
C TYR A 31 -3.08 -13.19 17.32
N PHE A 32 -3.93 -13.09 18.36
CA PHE A 32 -3.55 -12.43 19.61
C PHE A 32 -2.69 -13.29 20.54
N LYS A 33 -2.54 -14.60 20.28
CA LYS A 33 -1.64 -15.46 21.06
C LYS A 33 -0.18 -15.22 20.74
N ASP A 34 0.11 -14.90 19.47
CA ASP A 34 1.46 -14.67 18.97
C ASP A 34 1.48 -13.35 18.16
N LEU A 35 1.21 -12.25 18.88
CA LEU A 35 1.12 -10.94 18.29
C LEU A 35 2.53 -10.42 17.97
N LYS A 36 2.84 -10.27 16.69
CA LYS A 36 4.07 -9.64 16.27
C LYS A 36 4.04 -8.14 16.59
N ILE A 37 4.96 -7.70 17.44
CA ILE A 37 5.13 -6.30 17.80
C ILE A 37 6.41 -5.79 17.14
N VAL A 38 6.31 -4.67 16.43
CA VAL A 38 7.46 -3.99 15.82
C VAL A 38 7.67 -2.67 16.53
N TYR A 39 8.89 -2.46 17.02
CA TYR A 39 9.29 -1.23 17.72
C TYR A 39 9.94 -0.27 16.74
N TYR A 40 9.38 0.94 16.65
CA TYR A 40 10.02 2.01 15.88
C TYR A 40 11.07 2.71 16.74
N THR A 41 12.29 2.76 16.24
CA THR A 41 13.44 3.32 16.95
C THR A 41 14.13 4.38 16.10
N ARG A 42 14.85 5.27 16.78
CA ARG A 42 15.83 6.11 16.10
C ARG A 42 17.05 5.26 15.74
N GLU A 43 17.77 5.65 14.69
CA GLU A 43 19.07 5.03 14.40
C GLU A 43 19.99 5.17 15.62
N ASN A 44 20.49 4.03 16.12
CA ASN A 44 21.43 4.04 17.23
C ASN A 44 22.71 4.76 16.78
N THR A 45 23.07 5.82 17.47
CA THR A 45 24.41 6.36 17.43
C THR A 45 25.33 5.38 18.11
N GLU A 46 26.18 4.68 17.38
CA GLU A 46 27.34 4.02 17.99
C GLU A 46 28.14 5.11 18.72
N VAL A 47 28.47 4.83 19.97
CA VAL A 47 29.25 5.74 20.80
C VAL A 47 30.65 5.81 20.17
N VAL A 48 30.92 6.90 19.48
CA VAL A 48 32.26 7.19 18.97
C VAL A 48 33.08 7.67 20.16
N SER A 49 34.20 7.02 20.39
CA SER A 49 35.05 7.22 21.58
C SER A 49 35.80 8.56 21.63
N ASN A 50 35.64 9.45 20.66
CA ASN A 50 36.21 10.81 20.64
C ASN A 50 35.11 11.87 20.75
N ILE A 51 35.11 12.59 21.85
CA ILE A 51 34.05 13.53 22.29
C ILE A 51 33.76 14.63 21.26
N ASN A 52 34.73 15.11 20.52
CA ASN A 52 34.56 16.23 19.58
C ASN A 52 33.92 15.85 18.27
N ASP A 53 34.06 14.58 17.81
CA ASP A 53 33.42 14.07 16.62
C ASP A 53 32.04 13.46 16.93
N ALA A 54 31.81 13.05 18.18
CA ALA A 54 30.59 12.43 18.64
C ALA A 54 29.40 13.40 18.62
N GLU A 55 29.55 14.64 19.10
CA GLU A 55 28.46 15.63 19.10
C GLU A 55 28.04 16.03 17.68
N PHE A 56 29.00 16.18 16.77
CA PHE A 56 28.74 16.47 15.37
C PHE A 56 28.02 15.30 14.66
N LEU A 57 28.45 14.07 14.93
CA LEU A 57 27.84 12.86 14.37
C LEU A 57 26.46 12.57 14.97
N ILE A 58 26.27 12.81 16.27
CA ILE A 58 24.98 12.73 16.96
C ILE A 58 24.00 13.75 16.38
N GLN A 59 24.41 14.99 16.21
CA GLN A 59 23.60 16.04 15.59
C GLN A 59 23.27 15.73 14.13
N LYS A 60 24.21 15.18 13.35
CA LYS A 60 24.01 14.78 11.97
C LYS A 60 23.06 13.60 11.85
N LYS A 61 23.12 12.59 12.74
CA LYS A 61 22.21 11.43 12.76
C LYS A 61 20.81 11.78 13.30
N GLN A 62 20.70 12.60 14.34
CA GLN A 62 19.42 13.12 14.81
C GLN A 62 18.71 13.95 13.73
N ASN A 63 19.47 14.67 12.93
CA ASN A 63 18.97 15.40 11.78
C ASN A 63 18.50 14.46 10.65
N LEU A 64 19.05 13.27 10.51
CA LEU A 64 18.68 12.34 9.44
C LEU A 64 17.28 11.74 9.66
N ASP A 65 16.99 11.22 10.85
CA ASP A 65 15.66 10.69 11.20
C ASP A 65 14.59 11.79 11.19
N SER A 66 14.91 12.96 11.78
CA SER A 66 14.05 14.13 11.73
C SER A 66 13.85 14.60 10.28
N CYS A 67 14.89 14.51 9.44
CA CYS A 67 14.83 14.88 8.04
C CYS A 67 13.91 13.96 7.22
N ARG A 68 13.86 12.65 7.50
CA ARG A 68 12.97 11.70 6.79
C ARG A 68 11.51 11.88 7.18
N ILE A 69 11.22 12.09 8.46
CA ILE A 69 9.87 12.42 8.93
C ILE A 69 9.42 13.78 8.36
N ASP A 70 10.30 14.77 8.40
CA ASP A 70 10.02 16.08 7.80
C ASP A 70 9.80 15.99 6.29
N LEU A 71 10.61 15.21 5.56
CA LEU A 71 10.40 14.94 4.14
C LEU A 71 8.99 14.37 3.87
N ALA A 72 8.58 13.38 4.65
CA ALA A 72 7.31 12.70 4.44
C ALA A 72 6.08 13.59 4.70
N PHE A 73 6.13 14.45 5.72
CA PHE A 73 4.93 15.12 6.26
C PHE A 73 4.94 16.64 6.13
N ASN A 74 6.07 17.28 5.87
CA ASN A 74 6.13 18.75 5.75
C ASN A 74 5.53 19.23 4.42
N LYS A 75 4.52 20.09 4.51
CA LYS A 75 3.85 20.69 3.33
C LYS A 75 4.80 21.42 2.40
N LYS A 76 5.84 22.08 2.95
CA LYS A 76 6.80 22.87 2.18
C LYS A 76 7.78 22.02 1.35
N ARG A 77 7.87 20.71 1.63
CA ARG A 77 8.80 19.78 0.96
C ARG A 77 8.17 18.94 -0.15
N ALA A 78 7.18 19.48 -0.84
CA ALA A 78 6.49 18.75 -1.90
C ALA A 78 7.42 18.35 -3.06
N ASN A 79 8.37 19.22 -3.44
CA ASN A 79 9.31 18.92 -4.51
C ASN A 79 10.32 17.83 -4.11
N ASP A 80 10.81 17.87 -2.88
CA ASP A 80 11.70 16.82 -2.35
C ASP A 80 10.99 15.46 -2.31
N ARG A 81 9.69 15.44 -2.01
CA ARG A 81 8.88 14.20 -2.09
C ARG A 81 8.72 13.67 -3.51
N LYS A 82 8.66 14.55 -4.52
CA LYS A 82 8.66 14.10 -5.93
C LYS A 82 9.95 13.36 -6.27
N GLU A 83 11.09 13.91 -5.86
CA GLU A 83 12.39 13.25 -6.08
C GLU A 83 12.51 11.94 -5.31
N TRP A 84 12.00 11.91 -4.07
CA TRP A 84 11.95 10.69 -3.26
C TRP A 84 11.10 9.61 -3.93
N LEU A 85 9.91 9.95 -4.43
CA LEU A 85 9.03 9.03 -5.17
C LEU A 85 9.61 8.63 -6.53
N TYR A 86 10.35 9.51 -7.21
CA TYR A 86 11.02 9.18 -8.46
C TYR A 86 12.07 8.07 -8.30
N LYS A 87 12.69 7.98 -7.12
CA LYS A 87 13.65 6.92 -6.76
C LYS A 87 13.00 5.64 -6.25
N TYR A 88 11.69 5.51 -6.40
CA TYR A 88 10.94 4.36 -5.95
C TYR A 88 11.43 3.06 -6.57
N ASP A 89 11.81 2.10 -5.72
CA ASP A 89 12.12 0.72 -6.12
C ASP A 89 11.10 -0.23 -5.48
N ARG A 90 10.36 -0.92 -6.33
CA ARG A 90 9.35 -1.90 -5.92
C ARG A 90 9.93 -3.07 -5.11
N ASN A 91 11.21 -3.38 -5.30
CA ASN A 91 11.89 -4.49 -4.62
C ASN A 91 12.50 -4.08 -3.28
N SER A 92 12.57 -2.80 -2.98
CA SER A 92 13.07 -2.30 -1.70
C SER A 92 11.99 -2.46 -0.62
N ILE A 93 11.91 -3.65 -0.03
CA ILE A 93 10.90 -4.03 0.96
C ILE A 93 11.51 -4.03 2.35
N LEU A 94 10.73 -3.60 3.35
CA LEU A 94 11.10 -3.71 4.74
C LEU A 94 11.22 -5.18 5.15
N ASP A 95 12.30 -5.53 5.85
CA ASP A 95 12.49 -6.88 6.38
C ASP A 95 11.45 -7.17 7.49
N SER A 96 10.50 -8.02 7.16
CA SER A 96 9.40 -8.38 8.06
C SER A 96 9.83 -9.27 9.23
N THR A 97 11.06 -9.75 9.29
CA THR A 97 11.57 -10.57 10.40
C THR A 97 12.10 -9.75 11.56
N LYS A 98 12.36 -8.47 11.33
CA LYS A 98 12.88 -7.55 12.35
C LYS A 98 11.81 -7.18 13.37
N ASP A 99 12.21 -7.14 14.64
CA ASP A 99 11.39 -6.60 15.72
C ASP A 99 11.60 -5.09 15.94
N LYS A 100 12.68 -4.55 15.39
CA LYS A 100 13.03 -3.12 15.48
C LYS A 100 13.25 -2.56 14.08
N VAL A 101 12.62 -1.43 13.81
CA VAL A 101 12.69 -0.71 12.53
C VAL A 101 13.02 0.75 12.81
N THR A 102 13.96 1.33 12.09
CA THR A 102 14.24 2.75 12.21
C THR A 102 13.20 3.58 11.46
N PHE A 103 13.01 4.84 11.83
CA PHE A 103 12.11 5.73 11.10
C PHE A 103 12.56 5.92 9.64
N ASN A 104 13.85 5.90 9.37
CA ASN A 104 14.37 5.97 8.01
C ASN A 104 14.00 4.73 7.19
N GLU A 105 14.19 3.54 7.75
CA GLU A 105 13.78 2.29 7.08
C GLU A 105 12.27 2.28 6.82
N PHE A 106 11.46 2.74 7.78
CA PHE A 106 10.01 2.82 7.60
C PHE A 106 9.64 3.78 6.46
N VAL A 107 10.20 4.98 6.45
CA VAL A 107 9.89 5.98 5.41
C VAL A 107 10.32 5.49 4.03
N ASP A 108 11.54 4.96 3.92
CA ASP A 108 12.13 4.63 2.63
C ASP A 108 11.75 3.24 2.09
N LYS A 109 11.27 2.31 2.94
CA LYS A 109 10.98 0.92 2.54
C LYS A 109 9.53 0.48 2.78
N GLU A 110 8.72 1.27 3.49
CA GLU A 110 7.31 0.96 3.77
C GLU A 110 6.40 2.11 3.33
N LEU A 111 6.61 3.31 3.87
CA LEU A 111 5.76 4.46 3.58
C LEU A 111 5.82 4.87 2.10
N ILE A 112 6.97 4.67 1.43
CA ILE A 112 7.13 4.97 0.01
C ILE A 112 6.20 4.12 -0.87
N HIS A 113 6.00 2.85 -0.53
CA HIS A 113 5.07 1.97 -1.26
C HIS A 113 3.63 2.45 -1.15
N PHE A 114 3.21 2.80 0.07
CA PHE A 114 1.89 3.37 0.31
C PHE A 114 1.71 4.70 -0.44
N SER A 115 2.72 5.58 -0.38
CA SER A 115 2.67 6.89 -1.03
C SER A 115 2.56 6.77 -2.54
N ASN A 116 3.32 5.87 -3.16
CA ASN A 116 3.25 5.59 -4.58
C ASN A 116 1.87 5.02 -4.97
N ALA A 117 1.39 4.00 -4.27
CA ALA A 117 0.08 3.41 -4.52
C ALA A 117 -1.08 4.41 -4.31
N SER A 118 -0.95 5.32 -3.33
CA SER A 118 -1.92 6.40 -3.11
C SER A 118 -1.95 7.39 -4.26
N ASN A 119 -0.79 7.77 -4.80
CA ASN A 119 -0.70 8.64 -5.96
C ASN A 119 -1.30 7.98 -7.21
N ASP A 120 -0.94 6.73 -7.49
CA ASP A 120 -1.48 5.96 -8.64
C ASP A 120 -3.01 5.89 -8.61
N ARG A 121 -3.59 5.76 -7.42
CA ARG A 121 -5.04 5.70 -7.23
C ARG A 121 -5.72 7.06 -7.32
N SER A 122 -5.04 8.13 -6.90
CA SER A 122 -5.66 9.43 -6.62
C SER A 122 -5.44 10.45 -7.74
N ILE A 123 -4.32 10.35 -8.44
CA ILE A 123 -3.95 11.31 -9.50
C ILE A 123 -4.49 10.79 -10.83
N PRO A 124 -5.27 11.60 -11.59
CA PRO A 124 -5.68 11.25 -12.94
C PRO A 124 -4.49 11.07 -13.88
N ASP A 125 -4.56 10.09 -14.77
CA ASP A 125 -3.54 9.86 -15.77
C ASP A 125 -3.55 10.99 -16.83
N ILE A 126 -2.40 11.50 -17.20
CA ILE A 126 -2.27 12.60 -18.15
C ILE A 126 -2.76 12.23 -19.56
N ARG A 127 -2.80 10.95 -19.91
CA ARG A 127 -3.19 10.47 -21.24
C ARG A 127 -4.69 10.52 -21.48
N ASP A 128 -5.49 10.22 -20.45
CA ASP A 128 -6.94 10.05 -20.56
C ASP A 128 -7.75 10.74 -19.44
N GLY A 129 -7.08 11.32 -18.46
CA GLY A 129 -7.73 11.97 -17.31
C GLY A 129 -8.39 10.98 -16.35
N PHE A 130 -8.22 9.68 -16.51
CA PHE A 130 -8.88 8.68 -15.69
C PHE A 130 -8.04 8.27 -14.49
N LYS A 131 -8.73 8.05 -13.38
CA LYS A 131 -8.21 7.28 -12.24
C LYS A 131 -8.39 5.78 -12.51
N PRO A 132 -7.63 4.90 -11.85
CA PRO A 132 -7.73 3.45 -12.08
C PRO A 132 -9.14 2.86 -11.95
N SER A 133 -9.96 3.36 -11.02
CA SER A 133 -11.34 2.90 -10.86
C SER A 133 -12.21 3.22 -12.09
N ILE A 134 -12.09 4.42 -12.62
CA ILE A 134 -12.81 4.85 -13.83
C ILE A 134 -12.38 4.03 -15.03
N ARG A 135 -11.07 3.85 -15.20
CA ARG A 135 -10.51 3.03 -16.30
C ARG A 135 -11.01 1.59 -16.25
N LYS A 136 -11.16 0.99 -15.07
CA LYS A 136 -11.72 -0.35 -14.89
C LYS A 136 -13.20 -0.43 -15.31
N ILE A 137 -13.98 0.61 -15.02
CA ILE A 137 -15.39 0.68 -15.44
C ILE A 137 -15.47 0.76 -16.97
N ILE A 138 -14.76 1.71 -17.58
CA ILE A 138 -14.75 1.90 -19.04
C ILE A 138 -14.25 0.65 -19.76
N TYR A 139 -13.12 0.05 -19.29
CA TYR A 139 -12.63 -1.22 -19.82
C TYR A 139 -13.70 -2.31 -19.78
N SER A 140 -14.45 -2.42 -18.70
CA SER A 140 -15.49 -3.44 -18.55
C SER A 140 -16.69 -3.17 -19.47
N CYS A 141 -17.05 -1.91 -19.71
CA CYS A 141 -18.05 -1.54 -20.68
C CYS A 141 -17.64 -1.98 -22.11
N PHE A 142 -16.40 -1.69 -22.50
CA PHE A 142 -15.89 -2.14 -23.81
C PHE A 142 -15.81 -3.67 -23.90
N LYS A 143 -15.32 -4.34 -22.88
CA LYS A 143 -15.23 -5.80 -22.85
C LYS A 143 -16.60 -6.48 -22.99
N ARG A 144 -17.62 -5.86 -22.46
CA ARG A 144 -19.02 -6.34 -22.55
C ARG A 144 -19.72 -5.94 -23.86
N ASN A 145 -19.13 -5.10 -24.70
CA ASN A 145 -19.78 -4.45 -25.83
C ASN A 145 -21.10 -3.78 -25.40
N LEU A 146 -21.03 -2.98 -24.33
CA LEU A 146 -22.19 -2.32 -23.75
C LEU A 146 -22.71 -1.22 -24.69
N THR A 147 -23.85 -1.46 -25.35
CA THR A 147 -24.51 -0.53 -26.29
C THR A 147 -25.93 -0.15 -25.87
N SER A 148 -26.40 -0.69 -24.76
CA SER A 148 -27.75 -0.46 -24.24
C SER A 148 -27.71 -0.17 -22.75
N GLU A 149 -28.82 0.31 -22.22
CA GLU A 149 -28.98 0.58 -20.80
C GLU A 149 -28.73 -0.67 -19.94
N ILE A 150 -28.10 -0.47 -18.79
CA ILE A 150 -27.81 -1.51 -17.82
C ILE A 150 -28.06 -0.99 -16.40
N LYS A 151 -28.56 -1.86 -15.52
CA LYS A 151 -28.67 -1.50 -14.10
C LYS A 151 -27.30 -1.32 -13.47
N VAL A 152 -27.12 -0.28 -12.66
CA VAL A 152 -25.85 0.04 -11.98
C VAL A 152 -25.29 -1.18 -11.22
N ALA A 153 -26.13 -1.89 -10.47
CA ALA A 153 -25.71 -3.09 -9.73
C ALA A 153 -25.20 -4.23 -10.65
N GLN A 154 -25.81 -4.39 -11.83
CA GLN A 154 -25.35 -5.40 -12.80
C GLN A 154 -23.98 -5.01 -13.39
N LEU A 155 -23.79 -3.75 -13.72
CA LEU A 155 -22.49 -3.26 -14.20
C LEU A 155 -21.43 -3.36 -13.11
N ALA A 156 -21.73 -3.00 -11.88
CA ALA A 156 -20.83 -3.13 -10.74
C ALA A 156 -20.37 -4.58 -10.53
N GLY A 157 -21.28 -5.55 -10.58
CA GLY A 157 -20.95 -6.98 -10.52
C GLY A 157 -20.02 -7.40 -11.65
N TYR A 158 -20.31 -6.99 -12.88
CA TYR A 158 -19.47 -7.31 -14.04
C TYR A 158 -18.06 -6.68 -13.96
N VAL A 159 -17.96 -5.43 -13.52
CA VAL A 159 -16.68 -4.73 -13.31
C VAL A 159 -15.85 -5.46 -12.24
N SER A 160 -16.47 -5.84 -11.12
CA SER A 160 -15.81 -6.54 -10.03
C SER A 160 -15.24 -7.89 -10.47
N GLU A 161 -15.99 -8.62 -11.25
CA GLU A 161 -15.56 -9.93 -11.78
C GLU A 161 -14.42 -9.82 -12.80
N ASN A 162 -14.51 -8.86 -13.73
CA ASN A 162 -13.67 -8.81 -14.92
C ASN A 162 -12.47 -7.86 -14.83
N SER A 163 -12.40 -6.97 -13.85
CA SER A 163 -11.35 -5.95 -13.74
C SER A 163 -10.51 -6.04 -12.48
N ALA A 164 -10.60 -7.13 -11.72
CA ALA A 164 -9.94 -7.26 -10.42
C ALA A 164 -10.17 -6.04 -9.52
N TYR A 165 -11.44 -5.60 -9.41
CA TYR A 165 -11.80 -4.48 -8.56
C TYR A 165 -11.83 -4.92 -7.09
N HIS A 166 -11.05 -4.25 -6.23
CA HIS A 166 -10.83 -4.70 -4.85
C HIS A 166 -11.55 -3.86 -3.79
N HIS A 167 -12.27 -2.81 -4.19
CA HIS A 167 -12.95 -1.92 -3.27
C HIS A 167 -14.42 -2.31 -3.07
N GLY A 168 -15.09 -1.72 -2.08
CA GLY A 168 -16.48 -2.02 -1.78
C GLY A 168 -17.44 -1.69 -2.94
N GLU A 169 -18.49 -2.48 -3.05
CA GLU A 169 -19.52 -2.36 -4.09
C GLU A 169 -20.15 -0.96 -4.14
N LYS A 170 -20.47 -0.38 -3.00
CA LYS A 170 -21.03 0.98 -2.92
C LYS A 170 -20.12 2.07 -3.50
N SER A 171 -18.81 1.92 -3.32
CA SER A 171 -17.84 2.84 -3.92
C SER A 171 -17.83 2.73 -5.45
N LEU A 172 -17.99 1.52 -5.97
CA LEU A 172 -18.04 1.26 -7.41
C LEU A 172 -19.35 1.78 -8.02
N GLU A 173 -20.50 1.53 -7.37
CA GLU A 173 -21.79 2.07 -7.79
C GLU A 173 -21.75 3.60 -7.87
N GLY A 174 -21.19 4.25 -6.83
CA GLY A 174 -21.02 5.71 -6.84
C GLY A 174 -20.13 6.22 -7.97
N ALA A 175 -19.07 5.50 -8.32
CA ALA A 175 -18.20 5.84 -9.44
C ALA A 175 -18.90 5.66 -10.80
N ILE A 176 -19.73 4.61 -10.95
CA ILE A 176 -20.53 4.37 -12.16
C ILE A 176 -21.56 5.49 -12.33
N VAL A 177 -22.28 5.83 -11.26
CA VAL A 177 -23.27 6.94 -11.28
C VAL A 177 -22.57 8.26 -11.61
N GLY A 178 -21.41 8.54 -11.00
CA GLY A 178 -20.66 9.76 -11.29
C GLY A 178 -20.17 9.88 -12.74
N LEU A 179 -19.95 8.75 -13.43
CA LEU A 179 -19.64 8.76 -14.88
C LEU A 179 -20.87 9.02 -15.77
N ALA A 180 -22.07 8.77 -15.27
CA ALA A 180 -23.32 8.95 -15.99
C ALA A 180 -23.95 10.34 -15.78
N HIS A 181 -23.33 11.19 -14.96
CA HIS A 181 -23.72 12.59 -14.82
C HIS A 181 -23.12 13.43 -15.93
N ASP A 182 -23.93 14.33 -16.47
CA ASP A 182 -23.52 15.37 -17.44
C ASP A 182 -22.69 16.47 -16.76
#